data_1aac32a9339cfc75028939df23280625
#
_entry.id   1aac32a9339cfc75028939df23280625
#
_cell.length_a   1.000
_cell.length_b   1.000
_cell.length_c   1.000
_cell.angle_alpha   90.00
_cell.angle_beta   90.00
_cell.angle_gamma   90.00
#
_symmetry.space_group_name_H-M   'P 1'
#
loop_
_entity.id
_entity.type
_entity.pdbx_description
1 polymer ?
#
loop_
_entity_poly.entity_id
_entity_poly.type
_entity_poly.pdbx_seq_one_letter_code
_entity_poly.pdbx_strand_id
1 'polypeptide(L)'
;MINNMKTILAAALISIFSLNAFSQTIDTRKKIEVNGTAEAEVTPDIIYVSLSLKEYFKDSANKKKVEIEELEKQLQTAVLAAGIPQEDFTINNISSYTTWWEKKKSPEFLARKQYRIKMTDLTKFNQIMSAVDPKGIEYSNIESYDYSKIESLKKDLKIKALQAAKEKANYLITSIGGTLGSPLEIQEINNEYYPQPIYRANTMMKTESADAAPMPDIDFKKIKLTYQMRAVFEIK
;
A
#
# COMPACT_ATOMS: atom_id res chain seq x y z
N MET A 1 -5.15 -18.32 73.01
CA MET A 1 -3.83 -17.90 72.47
C MET A 1 -3.61 -18.17 71.01
N ILE A 2 -4.08 -19.29 70.45
CA ILE A 2 -3.84 -19.71 69.06
C ILE A 2 -4.53 -18.81 68.03
N ASN A 3 -5.69 -18.21 68.33
CA ASN A 3 -6.40 -17.31 67.40
C ASN A 3 -5.69 -15.94 67.19
N ASN A 4 -5.08 -15.40 68.22
CA ASN A 4 -4.38 -14.10 68.10
C ASN A 4 -3.07 -14.25 67.31
N MET A 5 -2.46 -15.41 67.30
CA MET A 5 -1.25 -15.69 66.53
C MET A 5 -1.53 -15.77 65.00
N LYS A 6 -2.69 -16.28 64.65
CA LYS A 6 -3.15 -16.33 63.22
C LYS A 6 -3.50 -14.97 62.67
N THR A 7 -4.11 -14.10 63.49
CA THR A 7 -4.43 -12.72 63.09
C THR A 7 -3.18 -11.85 62.97
N ILE A 8 -2.17 -12.05 63.80
CA ILE A 8 -0.88 -11.36 63.71
C ILE A 8 -0.11 -11.80 62.46
N LEU A 9 -0.15 -13.10 62.14
CA LEU A 9 0.49 -13.64 60.93
C LEU A 9 -0.19 -13.12 59.64
N ALA A 10 -1.52 -13.03 59.63
CA ALA A 10 -2.27 -12.50 58.51
C ALA A 10 -2.02 -10.99 58.32
N ALA A 11 -1.93 -10.21 59.40
CA ALA A 11 -1.60 -8.79 59.32
C ALA A 11 -0.15 -8.55 58.86
N ALA A 12 0.79 -9.40 59.25
CA ALA A 12 2.18 -9.33 58.77
C ALA A 12 2.32 -9.69 57.29
N LEU A 13 1.52 -10.64 56.75
CA LEU A 13 1.50 -10.98 55.33
C LEU A 13 0.91 -9.84 54.48
N ILE A 14 -0.12 -9.14 54.96
CA ILE A 14 -0.73 -8.01 54.28
C ILE A 14 0.22 -6.80 54.21
N SER A 15 1.01 -6.58 55.23
CA SER A 15 1.99 -5.47 55.26
C SER A 15 3.20 -5.71 54.34
N ILE A 16 3.56 -6.95 54.02
CA ILE A 16 4.64 -7.26 53.06
C ILE A 16 4.19 -7.04 51.63
N PHE A 17 2.89 -7.21 51.33
CA PHE A 17 2.32 -7.00 49.97
C PHE A 17 2.16 -5.51 49.60
N SER A 18 2.09 -4.61 50.60
CA SER A 18 1.93 -3.16 50.38
C SER A 18 3.25 -2.43 50.07
N LEU A 19 4.42 -3.09 50.17
CA LEU A 19 5.73 -2.50 49.89
C LEU A 19 6.14 -2.50 48.41
N ASN A 20 5.37 -3.12 47.54
CA ASN A 20 5.57 -3.00 46.09
C ASN A 20 4.81 -1.79 45.50
N ALA A 21 4.84 -0.65 46.17
CA ALA A 21 4.53 0.62 45.55
C ALA A 21 5.63 0.85 44.48
N PHE A 22 5.33 0.54 43.21
CA PHE A 22 6.17 0.88 42.08
C PHE A 22 6.45 2.37 42.16
N SER A 23 7.66 2.71 42.58
CA SER A 23 8.18 4.06 42.49
C SER A 23 8.24 4.43 41.01
N GLN A 24 7.19 5.03 40.50
CA GLN A 24 7.22 5.71 39.21
C GLN A 24 8.21 6.86 39.38
N THR A 25 9.42 6.69 38.88
CA THR A 25 10.40 7.77 38.78
C THR A 25 9.80 8.84 37.87
N ILE A 26 9.25 9.89 38.50
CA ILE A 26 8.74 11.05 37.74
C ILE A 26 9.97 11.71 37.11
N ASP A 27 10.01 11.71 35.76
CA ASP A 27 11.05 12.43 35.02
C ASP A 27 10.82 13.95 35.18
N THR A 28 11.60 14.58 36.03
CA THR A 28 11.51 16.01 36.37
C THR A 28 12.29 16.93 35.42
N ARG A 29 12.93 16.37 34.38
CA ARG A 29 13.66 17.16 33.38
C ARG A 29 12.71 18.09 32.64
N LYS A 30 13.16 19.32 32.41
CA LYS A 30 12.44 20.23 31.51
C LYS A 30 12.52 19.65 30.10
N LYS A 31 11.39 19.49 29.42
CA LYS A 31 11.34 18.84 28.09
C LYS A 31 10.35 19.52 27.16
N ILE A 32 10.64 19.43 25.89
CA ILE A 32 9.74 19.83 24.81
C ILE A 32 9.38 18.59 23.98
N GLU A 33 8.11 18.47 23.68
CA GLU A 33 7.59 17.46 22.77
C GLU A 33 7.13 18.13 21.46
N VAL A 34 7.55 17.60 20.35
CA VAL A 34 7.24 18.12 19.02
C VAL A 34 6.97 16.98 18.03
N ASN A 35 6.17 17.30 17.03
CA ASN A 35 5.97 16.45 15.88
C ASN A 35 6.60 17.12 14.65
N GLY A 36 7.32 16.33 13.85
CA GLY A 36 7.79 16.69 12.53
C GLY A 36 7.15 15.81 11.47
N THR A 37 6.89 16.38 10.31
CA THR A 37 6.27 15.69 9.18
C THR A 37 7.10 15.91 7.92
N ALA A 38 7.19 14.87 7.09
CA ALA A 38 7.74 14.96 5.75
C ALA A 38 6.84 14.23 4.76
N GLU A 39 6.75 14.76 3.56
CA GLU A 39 5.96 14.17 2.48
C GLU A 39 6.71 14.19 1.16
N ALA A 40 6.36 13.25 0.29
CA ALA A 40 6.81 13.22 -1.08
C ALA A 40 5.72 12.65 -1.99
N GLU A 41 5.73 13.12 -3.24
CA GLU A 41 4.93 12.58 -4.33
C GLU A 41 5.88 11.99 -5.37
N VAL A 42 5.64 10.73 -5.77
CA VAL A 42 6.43 10.04 -6.80
C VAL A 42 5.54 9.48 -7.90
N THR A 43 6.03 9.48 -9.12
CA THR A 43 5.38 8.78 -10.23
C THR A 43 5.68 7.30 -10.10
N PRO A 44 4.66 6.43 -10.13
CA PRO A 44 4.87 4.97 -10.13
C PRO A 44 5.73 4.53 -11.31
N ASP A 45 6.60 3.57 -11.10
CA ASP A 45 7.38 2.90 -12.14
C ASP A 45 7.08 1.40 -12.22
N ILE A 46 6.15 0.92 -11.39
CA ILE A 46 5.64 -0.45 -11.38
C ILE A 46 4.12 -0.40 -11.47
N ILE A 47 3.57 -1.20 -12.37
CA ILE A 47 2.13 -1.30 -12.62
C ILE A 47 1.73 -2.77 -12.51
N TYR A 48 0.75 -3.06 -11.68
CA TYR A 48 0.15 -4.39 -11.60
C TYR A 48 -1.16 -4.39 -12.38
N VAL A 49 -1.21 -5.26 -13.40
CA VAL A 49 -2.41 -5.46 -14.21
C VAL A 49 -3.04 -6.79 -13.84
N SER A 50 -4.35 -6.76 -13.60
CA SER A 50 -5.18 -7.95 -13.45
C SER A 50 -5.83 -8.27 -14.79
N LEU A 51 -5.70 -9.52 -15.24
CA LEU A 51 -6.29 -10.03 -16.45
C LEU A 51 -7.07 -11.32 -16.15
N SER A 52 -8.35 -11.37 -16.49
CA SER A 52 -9.17 -12.56 -16.33
C SER A 52 -9.41 -13.22 -17.69
N LEU A 53 -9.03 -14.50 -17.77
CA LEU A 53 -9.37 -15.36 -18.89
C LEU A 53 -10.54 -16.26 -18.51
N LYS A 54 -11.39 -16.56 -19.51
CA LYS A 54 -12.50 -17.50 -19.36
C LYS A 54 -12.61 -18.41 -20.57
N GLU A 55 -12.96 -19.66 -20.32
CA GLU A 55 -13.38 -20.58 -21.38
C GLU A 55 -14.63 -20.08 -22.08
N TYR A 56 -14.77 -20.41 -23.33
CA TYR A 56 -15.96 -20.07 -24.11
C TYR A 56 -16.19 -21.08 -25.25
N PHE A 57 -17.39 -21.09 -25.80
CA PHE A 57 -17.71 -21.88 -26.98
C PHE A 57 -17.54 -21.06 -28.27
N LYS A 58 -16.76 -21.56 -29.24
CA LYS A 58 -16.54 -20.90 -30.53
C LYS A 58 -17.84 -20.74 -31.34
N ASP A 59 -18.68 -21.74 -31.25
CA ASP A 59 -19.93 -21.82 -31.99
C ASP A 59 -20.99 -22.54 -31.15
N SER A 60 -22.17 -21.96 -31.06
CA SER A 60 -23.31 -22.54 -30.37
C SER A 60 -23.82 -23.85 -31.03
N ALA A 61 -23.56 -24.05 -32.32
CA ALA A 61 -23.97 -25.26 -33.04
C ALA A 61 -23.00 -26.42 -32.82
N ASN A 62 -21.68 -26.17 -32.92
CA ASN A 62 -20.65 -27.21 -32.88
C ASN A 62 -20.06 -27.47 -31.47
N LYS A 63 -20.44 -26.69 -30.46
CA LYS A 63 -20.00 -26.83 -29.04
C LYS A 63 -18.48 -27.00 -28.89
N LYS A 64 -17.69 -26.49 -29.81
CA LYS A 64 -16.23 -26.51 -29.67
C LYS A 64 -15.81 -25.52 -28.61
N LYS A 65 -15.42 -26.04 -27.45
CA LYS A 65 -14.93 -25.27 -26.34
C LYS A 65 -13.49 -24.82 -26.63
N VAL A 66 -13.18 -23.58 -26.29
CA VAL A 66 -11.82 -23.07 -26.13
C VAL A 66 -11.46 -23.23 -24.69
N GLU A 67 -10.50 -24.10 -24.42
CA GLU A 67 -10.07 -24.47 -23.08
C GLU A 67 -9.17 -23.37 -22.51
N ILE A 68 -9.18 -23.28 -21.17
CA ILE A 68 -8.40 -22.25 -20.46
C ILE A 68 -6.91 -22.41 -20.69
N GLU A 69 -6.42 -23.62 -20.89
CA GLU A 69 -5.02 -23.95 -21.16
C GLU A 69 -4.54 -23.37 -22.51
N GLU A 70 -5.41 -23.33 -23.53
CA GLU A 70 -5.11 -22.72 -24.84
C GLU A 70 -4.93 -21.20 -24.68
N LEU A 71 -5.86 -20.56 -23.96
CA LEU A 71 -5.82 -19.12 -23.68
C LEU A 71 -4.63 -18.74 -22.80
N GLU A 72 -4.35 -19.54 -21.77
CA GLU A 72 -3.21 -19.37 -20.88
C GLU A 72 -1.88 -19.42 -21.64
N LYS A 73 -1.73 -20.37 -22.56
CA LYS A 73 -0.55 -20.49 -23.41
C LYS A 73 -0.37 -19.26 -24.31
N GLN A 74 -1.46 -18.75 -24.90
CA GLN A 74 -1.42 -17.50 -25.68
C GLN A 74 -0.95 -16.34 -24.81
N LEU A 75 -1.54 -16.18 -23.62
CA LEU A 75 -1.18 -15.11 -22.68
C LEU A 75 0.27 -15.23 -22.24
N GLN A 76 0.72 -16.41 -21.82
CA GLN A 76 2.10 -16.63 -21.39
C GLN A 76 3.08 -16.30 -22.52
N THR A 77 2.80 -16.76 -23.73
CA THR A 77 3.66 -16.46 -24.89
C THR A 77 3.72 -14.96 -25.15
N ALA A 78 2.57 -14.26 -25.08
CA ALA A 78 2.51 -12.82 -25.28
C ALA A 78 3.27 -12.03 -24.20
N VAL A 79 3.14 -12.44 -22.93
CA VAL A 79 3.84 -11.82 -21.79
C VAL A 79 5.35 -11.96 -21.94
N LEU A 80 5.83 -13.17 -22.25
CA LEU A 80 7.26 -13.42 -22.47
C LEU A 80 7.80 -12.68 -23.69
N ALA A 81 7.04 -12.65 -24.80
CA ALA A 81 7.40 -11.90 -26.01
C ALA A 81 7.47 -10.38 -25.78
N ALA A 82 6.66 -9.85 -24.83
CA ALA A 82 6.73 -8.47 -24.40
C ALA A 82 7.93 -8.19 -23.47
N GLY A 83 8.75 -9.21 -23.16
CA GLY A 83 9.93 -9.09 -22.30
C GLY A 83 9.61 -8.95 -20.81
N ILE A 84 8.45 -9.46 -20.38
CA ILE A 84 8.10 -9.55 -18.96
C ILE A 84 8.60 -10.89 -18.43
N PRO A 85 9.39 -10.90 -17.33
CA PRO A 85 9.89 -12.13 -16.73
C PRO A 85 8.77 -13.04 -16.23
N GLN A 86 8.99 -14.37 -16.26
CA GLN A 86 8.03 -15.35 -15.78
C GLN A 86 7.61 -15.15 -14.32
N GLU A 87 8.51 -14.66 -13.47
CA GLU A 87 8.28 -14.36 -12.06
C GLU A 87 7.29 -13.19 -11.85
N ASP A 88 7.18 -12.30 -12.83
CA ASP A 88 6.26 -11.14 -12.82
C ASP A 88 4.88 -11.48 -13.41
N PHE A 89 4.67 -12.75 -13.81
CA PHE A 89 3.42 -13.29 -14.32
C PHE A 89 2.91 -14.40 -13.41
N THR A 90 1.88 -14.14 -12.61
CA THR A 90 1.39 -15.05 -11.58
C THR A 90 -0.13 -15.27 -11.69
N ILE A 91 -0.58 -16.44 -11.24
CA ILE A 91 -2.00 -16.72 -11.09
C ILE A 91 -2.46 -16.10 -9.77
N ASN A 92 -3.48 -15.24 -9.85
CA ASN A 92 -4.05 -14.57 -8.68
C ASN A 92 -5.30 -15.30 -8.15
N ASN A 93 -6.11 -15.86 -9.06
CA ASN A 93 -7.31 -16.60 -8.69
C ASN A 93 -7.69 -17.65 -9.75
N ILE A 94 -8.29 -18.73 -9.28
CA ILE A 94 -8.91 -19.77 -10.13
C ILE A 94 -10.34 -19.96 -9.67
N SER A 95 -11.29 -19.87 -10.59
CA SER A 95 -12.70 -20.06 -10.32
C SER A 95 -13.39 -20.75 -11.49
N SER A 96 -14.64 -21.10 -11.33
CA SER A 96 -15.47 -21.59 -12.42
C SER A 96 -16.81 -20.88 -12.40
N TYR A 97 -17.47 -20.84 -13.53
CA TYR A 97 -18.81 -20.31 -13.64
C TYR A 97 -19.69 -21.25 -14.42
N THR A 98 -20.99 -21.18 -14.20
CA THR A 98 -21.98 -22.03 -14.85
C THR A 98 -22.69 -21.23 -15.92
N THR A 99 -22.71 -21.74 -17.15
CA THR A 99 -23.47 -21.15 -18.24
C THR A 99 -24.79 -21.89 -18.40
N TRP A 100 -25.89 -21.15 -18.26
CA TRP A 100 -27.23 -21.66 -18.53
C TRP A 100 -27.66 -21.27 -19.94
N TRP A 101 -27.89 -22.28 -20.77
CA TRP A 101 -28.52 -22.06 -22.06
C TRP A 101 -30.01 -22.38 -21.93
N GLU A 102 -30.87 -21.51 -22.38
CA GLU A 102 -32.34 -21.59 -22.19
C GLU A 102 -33.02 -22.91 -22.56
N LYS A 103 -32.33 -23.79 -23.30
CA LYS A 103 -32.87 -25.08 -23.79
C LYS A 103 -32.12 -26.31 -23.33
N LYS A 104 -31.12 -26.21 -22.47
CA LYS A 104 -30.34 -27.36 -21.96
C LYS A 104 -30.67 -27.74 -20.53
N LYS A 105 -30.84 -29.04 -20.33
CA LYS A 105 -31.17 -29.62 -18.99
C LYS A 105 -29.99 -29.67 -18.02
N SER A 106 -28.76 -29.44 -18.46
CA SER A 106 -27.59 -29.45 -17.58
C SER A 106 -26.70 -28.23 -17.83
N PRO A 107 -26.30 -27.53 -16.75
CA PRO A 107 -25.35 -26.43 -16.86
C PRO A 107 -23.96 -26.96 -17.26
N GLU A 108 -23.25 -26.21 -18.08
CA GLU A 108 -21.85 -26.48 -18.40
C GLU A 108 -20.95 -25.61 -17.54
N PHE A 109 -19.98 -26.24 -16.88
CA PHE A 109 -18.96 -25.53 -16.10
C PHE A 109 -17.87 -25.05 -17.05
N LEU A 110 -17.56 -23.75 -16.94
CA LEU A 110 -16.47 -23.12 -17.68
C LEU A 110 -15.44 -22.61 -16.68
N ALA A 111 -14.18 -22.89 -16.94
CA ALA A 111 -13.08 -22.41 -16.09
C ALA A 111 -12.83 -20.92 -16.32
N ARG A 112 -12.38 -20.28 -15.28
CA ARG A 112 -11.91 -18.90 -15.27
C ARG A 112 -10.63 -18.84 -14.46
N LYS A 113 -9.59 -18.19 -15.00
CA LYS A 113 -8.35 -17.92 -14.29
C LYS A 113 -8.03 -16.43 -14.34
N GLN A 114 -7.62 -15.89 -13.25
CA GLN A 114 -7.20 -14.50 -13.11
C GLN A 114 -5.70 -14.45 -12.89
N TYR A 115 -5.04 -13.63 -13.68
CA TYR A 115 -3.60 -13.44 -13.66
C TYR A 115 -3.25 -12.05 -13.19
N ARG A 116 -2.11 -11.94 -12.55
CA ARG A 116 -1.46 -10.70 -12.19
C ARG A 116 -0.18 -10.56 -12.96
N ILE A 117 -0.03 -9.46 -13.68
CA ILE A 117 1.13 -9.14 -14.50
C ILE A 117 1.77 -7.87 -13.93
N LYS A 118 3.02 -7.97 -13.49
CA LYS A 118 3.80 -6.81 -13.09
C LYS A 118 4.55 -6.28 -14.30
N MET A 119 4.42 -5.01 -14.59
CA MET A 119 5.07 -4.35 -15.73
C MET A 119 5.55 -2.95 -15.37
N THR A 120 6.57 -2.49 -16.10
CA THR A 120 7.14 -1.15 -15.94
C THR A 120 6.78 -0.22 -17.10
N ASP A 121 6.14 -0.76 -18.14
CA ASP A 121 5.78 -0.05 -19.36
C ASP A 121 4.41 -0.48 -19.84
N LEU A 122 3.44 0.45 -19.81
CA LEU A 122 2.07 0.20 -20.26
C LEU A 122 1.93 0.02 -21.78
N THR A 123 2.89 0.44 -22.58
CA THR A 123 2.84 0.21 -24.02
C THR A 123 2.82 -1.28 -24.36
N LYS A 124 3.46 -2.11 -23.51
CA LYS A 124 3.46 -3.56 -23.62
C LYS A 124 2.09 -4.18 -23.41
N PHE A 125 1.22 -3.50 -22.65
CA PHE A 125 -0.14 -4.00 -22.38
C PHE A 125 -0.93 -4.23 -23.68
N ASN A 126 -0.93 -3.28 -24.60
CA ASN A 126 -1.64 -3.41 -25.87
C ASN A 126 -1.07 -4.55 -26.73
N GLN A 127 0.25 -4.75 -26.69
CA GLN A 127 0.92 -5.86 -27.37
C GLN A 127 0.44 -7.21 -26.83
N ILE A 128 0.36 -7.35 -25.50
CA ILE A 128 -0.13 -8.58 -24.86
C ILE A 128 -1.59 -8.82 -25.19
N MET A 129 -2.44 -7.80 -25.08
CA MET A 129 -3.88 -7.92 -25.31
C MET A 129 -4.21 -8.29 -26.75
N SER A 130 -3.45 -7.79 -27.74
CA SER A 130 -3.66 -8.11 -29.15
C SER A 130 -3.25 -9.53 -29.54
N ALA A 131 -2.42 -10.20 -28.73
CA ALA A 131 -1.93 -11.55 -28.97
C ALA A 131 -2.80 -12.66 -28.33
N VAL A 132 -3.80 -12.28 -27.53
CA VAL A 132 -4.72 -13.21 -26.86
C VAL A 132 -6.10 -13.13 -27.53
N ASP A 133 -6.77 -14.26 -27.67
CA ASP A 133 -8.12 -14.29 -28.23
C ASP A 133 -9.07 -13.41 -27.41
N PRO A 134 -9.62 -12.32 -28.00
CA PRO A 134 -10.44 -11.36 -27.28
C PRO A 134 -11.72 -11.95 -26.69
N LYS A 135 -12.24 -13.05 -27.24
CA LYS A 135 -13.41 -13.76 -26.68
C LYS A 135 -13.09 -14.48 -25.37
N GLY A 136 -11.82 -14.87 -25.21
CA GLY A 136 -11.32 -15.51 -24.00
C GLY A 136 -10.97 -14.52 -22.90
N ILE A 137 -10.85 -13.23 -23.21
CA ILE A 137 -10.61 -12.18 -22.22
C ILE A 137 -11.96 -11.75 -21.62
N GLU A 138 -12.09 -11.92 -20.30
CA GLU A 138 -13.30 -11.50 -19.60
C GLU A 138 -13.21 -10.02 -19.20
N TYR A 139 -12.09 -9.65 -18.58
CA TYR A 139 -11.77 -8.26 -18.24
C TYR A 139 -10.25 -8.12 -18.06
N SER A 140 -9.83 -6.88 -18.15
CA SER A 140 -8.49 -6.45 -17.72
C SER A 140 -8.58 -5.09 -17.08
N ASN A 141 -7.81 -4.88 -16.01
CA ASN A 141 -7.76 -3.61 -15.28
C ASN A 141 -6.41 -3.43 -14.59
N ILE A 142 -6.06 -2.19 -14.32
CA ILE A 142 -4.94 -1.89 -13.45
C ILE A 142 -5.38 -2.15 -12.01
N GLU A 143 -4.72 -3.09 -11.35
CA GLU A 143 -4.98 -3.49 -9.97
C GLU A 143 -4.36 -2.50 -8.98
N SER A 144 -3.08 -2.18 -9.18
CA SER A 144 -2.34 -1.27 -8.31
C SER A 144 -1.11 -0.69 -9.01
N TYR A 145 -0.58 0.34 -8.41
CA TYR A 145 0.69 0.97 -8.78
C TYR A 145 1.67 0.84 -7.63
N ASP A 146 2.97 0.79 -7.95
CA ASP A 146 4.03 0.78 -6.96
C ASP A 146 5.23 1.59 -7.46
N TYR A 147 6.18 1.79 -6.57
CA TYR A 147 7.42 2.50 -6.86
C TYR A 147 8.60 1.64 -6.44
N SER A 148 9.51 1.32 -7.38
CA SER A 148 10.62 0.38 -7.16
C SER A 148 11.55 0.78 -6.00
N LYS A 149 11.64 2.08 -5.69
CA LYS A 149 12.47 2.62 -4.61
C LYS A 149 11.64 3.03 -3.38
N ILE A 150 10.46 2.43 -3.20
CA ILE A 150 9.52 2.82 -2.14
C ILE A 150 10.15 2.71 -0.74
N GLU A 151 10.94 1.67 -0.47
CA GLU A 151 11.55 1.46 0.84
C GLU A 151 12.66 2.48 1.14
N SER A 152 13.46 2.86 0.14
CA SER A 152 14.44 3.94 0.28
C SER A 152 13.75 5.28 0.55
N LEU A 153 12.68 5.57 -0.21
CA LEU A 153 11.90 6.79 -0.04
C LEU A 153 11.25 6.88 1.35
N LYS A 154 10.69 5.79 1.86
CA LYS A 154 10.13 5.71 3.21
C LYS A 154 11.19 6.04 4.26
N LYS A 155 12.38 5.45 4.15
CA LYS A 155 13.51 5.73 5.05
C LYS A 155 13.89 7.21 5.02
N ASP A 156 14.04 7.79 3.83
CA ASP A 156 14.41 9.19 3.67
C ASP A 156 13.37 10.14 4.26
N LEU A 157 12.09 9.83 4.07
CA LEU A 157 10.99 10.62 4.64
C LEU A 157 10.96 10.55 6.17
N LYS A 158 11.20 9.39 6.78
CA LYS A 158 11.30 9.23 8.23
C LYS A 158 12.45 10.08 8.80
N ILE A 159 13.61 10.08 8.14
CA ILE A 159 14.75 10.91 8.52
C ILE A 159 14.39 12.40 8.41
N LYS A 160 13.79 12.83 7.31
CA LYS A 160 13.37 14.22 7.11
C LYS A 160 12.31 14.65 8.13
N ALA A 161 11.36 13.80 8.45
CA ALA A 161 10.35 14.08 9.48
C ALA A 161 10.99 14.27 10.87
N LEU A 162 11.99 13.45 11.21
CA LEU A 162 12.72 13.59 12.47
C LEU A 162 13.57 14.88 12.50
N GLN A 163 14.20 15.22 11.38
CA GLN A 163 14.94 16.50 11.24
C GLN A 163 13.99 17.70 11.41
N ALA A 164 12.81 17.66 10.79
CA ALA A 164 11.80 18.70 10.94
C ALA A 164 11.32 18.82 12.40
N ALA A 165 11.16 17.71 13.13
CA ALA A 165 10.85 17.74 14.56
C ALA A 165 11.97 18.42 15.35
N LYS A 166 13.24 18.07 15.09
CA LYS A 166 14.41 18.67 15.77
C LYS A 166 14.50 20.17 15.50
N GLU A 167 14.35 20.59 14.25
CA GLU A 167 14.37 22.01 13.86
C GLU A 167 13.24 22.79 14.56
N LYS A 168 12.04 22.20 14.59
CA LYS A 168 10.89 22.77 15.30
C LYS A 168 11.17 22.95 16.78
N ALA A 169 11.72 21.94 17.47
CA ALA A 169 12.09 22.02 18.86
C ALA A 169 13.13 23.15 19.09
N ASN A 170 14.14 23.20 18.21
CA ASN A 170 15.22 24.17 18.34
C ASN A 170 14.72 25.63 18.26
N TYR A 171 13.95 25.99 17.22
CA TYR A 171 13.50 27.37 17.10
C TYR A 171 12.49 27.76 18.18
N LEU A 172 11.64 26.82 18.67
CA LEU A 172 10.72 27.08 19.76
C LEU A 172 11.46 27.34 21.08
N ILE A 173 12.46 26.51 21.40
CA ILE A 173 13.24 26.67 22.65
C ILE A 173 14.08 27.96 22.60
N THR A 174 14.71 28.23 21.47
CA THR A 174 15.53 29.45 21.29
C THR A 174 14.69 30.71 21.42
N SER A 175 13.44 30.71 20.96
CA SER A 175 12.53 31.86 21.08
C SER A 175 12.19 32.24 22.53
N ILE A 176 12.34 31.33 23.49
CA ILE A 176 12.13 31.58 24.92
C ILE A 176 13.43 31.63 25.71
N GLY A 177 14.58 31.76 25.02
CA GLY A 177 15.91 31.89 25.65
C GLY A 177 16.53 30.59 26.18
N GLY A 178 15.98 29.43 25.82
CA GLY A 178 16.53 28.12 26.16
C GLY A 178 17.46 27.55 25.08
N THR A 179 18.08 26.42 25.41
CA THR A 179 18.96 25.68 24.49
C THR A 179 18.43 24.23 24.34
N LEU A 180 18.43 23.72 23.13
CA LEU A 180 18.00 22.34 22.83
C LEU A 180 19.01 21.34 23.40
N GLY A 181 18.53 20.41 24.20
CA GLY A 181 19.32 19.30 24.76
C GLY A 181 19.25 18.02 23.92
N SER A 182 19.60 16.91 24.57
CA SER A 182 19.58 15.60 23.94
C SER A 182 18.16 15.09 23.66
N PRO A 183 17.95 14.24 22.63
CA PRO A 183 16.69 13.55 22.46
C PRO A 183 16.48 12.57 23.62
N LEU A 184 15.28 12.56 24.17
CA LEU A 184 14.85 11.68 25.26
C LEU A 184 13.99 10.54 24.75
N GLU A 185 13.15 10.81 23.76
CA GLU A 185 12.24 9.85 23.15
C GLU A 185 12.06 10.17 21.67
N ILE A 186 12.04 9.14 20.85
CA ILE A 186 11.73 9.22 19.41
C ILE A 186 10.72 8.13 19.13
N GLN A 187 9.61 8.51 18.52
CA GLN A 187 8.53 7.60 18.16
C GLN A 187 8.04 7.89 16.74
N GLU A 188 7.93 6.85 15.93
CA GLU A 188 7.22 6.92 14.66
C GLU A 188 5.72 6.93 14.95
N ILE A 189 5.01 7.96 14.45
CA ILE A 189 3.56 7.96 14.49
C ILE A 189 3.11 7.21 13.23
N ASN A 190 2.78 5.93 13.42
CA ASN A 190 2.27 5.08 12.35
C ASN A 190 0.88 5.57 11.94
N ASN A 191 0.85 6.43 10.94
CA ASN A 191 -0.26 6.50 10.05
C ASN A 191 0.08 5.52 8.92
N GLU A 192 -0.31 4.24 9.04
CA GLU A 192 -0.31 3.32 7.90
C GLU A 192 -1.28 3.87 6.86
N TYR A 193 -0.81 4.86 6.14
CA TYR A 193 -1.51 5.41 5.01
C TYR A 193 -1.18 4.51 3.82
N TYR A 194 -2.10 3.61 3.52
CA TYR A 194 -2.13 2.97 2.21
C TYR A 194 -2.19 4.09 1.16
N PRO A 195 -1.28 4.12 0.18
CA PRO A 195 -1.25 5.19 -0.81
C PRO A 195 -2.62 5.30 -1.47
N GLN A 196 -3.38 6.31 -1.06
CA GLN A 196 -4.64 6.64 -1.73
C GLN A 196 -4.27 7.41 -3.00
N PRO A 197 -4.76 6.97 -4.12
CA PRO A 197 -4.53 7.67 -5.36
C PRO A 197 -5.21 9.04 -5.32
N ILE A 198 -4.43 10.10 -5.40
CA ILE A 198 -4.94 11.48 -5.46
C ILE A 198 -5.34 11.79 -6.90
N TYR A 199 -6.64 12.04 -7.13
CA TYR A 199 -7.11 12.63 -8.38
C TYR A 199 -6.84 14.14 -8.31
N ARG A 200 -5.83 14.64 -8.99
CA ARG A 200 -5.77 16.08 -9.31
C ARG A 200 -6.57 16.30 -10.60
N ALA A 201 -7.75 16.89 -10.49
CA ALA A 201 -8.38 17.52 -11.63
C ALA A 201 -7.50 18.71 -12.00
N ASN A 202 -6.77 18.64 -13.12
CA ASN A 202 -6.13 19.80 -13.70
C ASN A 202 -7.24 20.75 -14.16
N THR A 203 -7.63 21.69 -13.30
CA THR A 203 -8.37 22.88 -13.70
C THR A 203 -7.38 23.80 -14.43
N MET A 204 -7.12 23.53 -15.70
CA MET A 204 -6.51 24.50 -16.57
C MET A 204 -7.49 25.67 -16.73
N MET A 205 -7.16 26.81 -16.15
CA MET A 205 -7.72 28.09 -16.57
C MET A 205 -7.45 28.24 -18.08
N LYS A 206 -8.54 28.22 -18.84
CA LYS A 206 -8.53 28.57 -20.26
C LYS A 206 -8.05 29.99 -20.42
N THR A 207 -6.80 30.20 -20.84
CA THR A 207 -6.42 31.40 -21.57
C THR A 207 -6.65 31.07 -23.05
N GLU A 208 -7.56 31.83 -23.66
CA GLU A 208 -7.82 31.77 -25.09
C GLU A 208 -6.55 32.16 -25.86
N SER A 209 -5.94 31.21 -26.53
CA SER A 209 -5.20 31.42 -27.77
C SER A 209 -5.30 30.14 -28.58
N ALA A 210 -6.01 30.25 -29.71
CA ALA A 210 -6.14 29.22 -30.70
C ALA A 210 -4.78 28.96 -31.36
N ASP A 211 -4.23 27.77 -31.21
CA ASP A 211 -3.62 26.93 -32.25
C ASP A 211 -3.02 25.67 -31.59
N ALA A 212 -3.38 24.52 -32.13
CA ALA A 212 -2.97 23.17 -31.75
C ALA A 212 -3.43 22.76 -30.33
N ALA A 213 -4.53 22.02 -30.26
CA ALA A 213 -4.94 21.31 -29.05
C ALA A 213 -3.81 20.37 -28.62
N PRO A 214 -3.14 20.60 -27.48
CA PRO A 214 -2.20 19.61 -26.96
C PRO A 214 -2.99 18.35 -26.65
N MET A 215 -2.50 17.19 -27.10
CA MET A 215 -3.03 15.90 -26.65
C MET A 215 -3.03 15.92 -25.12
N PRO A 216 -4.13 15.49 -24.47
CA PRO A 216 -4.16 15.44 -23.01
C PRO A 216 -3.03 14.51 -22.56
N ASP A 217 -2.06 15.08 -21.86
CA ASP A 217 -1.02 14.32 -21.18
C ASP A 217 -1.71 13.59 -20.01
N ILE A 218 -2.12 12.34 -20.27
CA ILE A 218 -2.74 11.47 -19.28
C ILE A 218 -1.60 10.90 -18.45
N ASP A 219 -1.21 11.65 -17.41
CA ASP A 219 -0.16 11.25 -16.49
C ASP A 219 -0.70 10.20 -15.49
N PHE A 220 0.22 9.32 -15.06
CA PHE A 220 -0.08 8.33 -14.03
C PHE A 220 -0.42 9.01 -12.70
N LYS A 221 -1.31 8.36 -11.97
CA LYS A 221 -1.69 8.74 -10.62
C LYS A 221 -0.47 8.69 -9.70
N LYS A 222 -0.04 9.84 -9.17
CA LYS A 222 1.11 9.91 -8.25
C LYS A 222 0.83 9.21 -6.93
N ILE A 223 1.85 8.55 -6.39
CA ILE A 223 1.84 8.00 -5.04
C ILE A 223 2.30 9.09 -4.10
N LYS A 224 1.45 9.50 -3.15
CA LYS A 224 1.81 10.41 -2.07
C LYS A 224 2.13 9.61 -0.82
N LEU A 225 3.28 9.89 -0.20
CA LEU A 225 3.71 9.34 1.08
C LEU A 225 3.86 10.47 2.07
N THR A 226 3.39 10.25 3.30
CA THR A 226 3.53 11.18 4.42
C THR A 226 3.97 10.41 5.65
N TYR A 227 5.04 10.87 6.29
CA TYR A 227 5.55 10.29 7.54
C TYR A 227 5.59 11.34 8.62
N GLN A 228 5.24 10.94 9.84
CA GLN A 228 5.26 11.80 11.02
C GLN A 228 6.10 11.15 12.12
N MET A 229 7.00 11.94 12.70
CA MET A 229 7.84 11.55 13.83
C MET A 229 7.53 12.43 15.03
N ARG A 230 7.28 11.81 16.17
CA ARG A 230 7.22 12.46 17.48
C ARG A 230 8.60 12.40 18.11
N ALA A 231 9.08 13.50 18.66
CA ALA A 231 10.33 13.56 19.36
C ALA A 231 10.20 14.40 20.64
N VAL A 232 10.84 13.93 21.71
CA VAL A 232 10.93 14.63 22.97
C VAL A 232 12.39 14.97 23.22
N PHE A 233 12.68 16.25 23.49
CA PHE A 233 14.02 16.74 23.75
C PHE A 233 14.09 17.37 25.14
N GLU A 234 15.26 17.27 25.76
CA GLU A 234 15.59 18.01 26.99
C GLU A 234 15.75 19.51 26.66
N ILE A 235 15.39 20.36 27.62
CA ILE A 235 15.62 21.83 27.59
C ILE A 235 16.74 22.15 28.57
N LYS A 236 17.79 22.80 28.11
CA LYS A 236 18.91 23.29 28.87
C LYS A 236 18.83 24.78 29.10
#